data_4bad0393cec3777e6020d8b904d56ee1
#
_entry.id   4bad0393cec3777e6020d8b904d56ee1
#
_cell.length_a   1.000
_cell.length_b   1.000
_cell.length_c   1.000
_cell.angle_alpha   90.00
_cell.angle_beta   90.00
_cell.angle_gamma   90.00
#
_symmetry.space_group_name_H-M   'P 1'
#
loop_
_entity.id
_entity.type
_entity.pdbx_description
1 polymer ?
#
loop_
_entity_poly.entity_id
_entity_poly.type
_entity_poly.pdbx_seq_one_letter_code
_entity_poly.pdbx_strand_id
1 'polypeptide(L)'
;MLAVSACHGVLEELYDEPTDNVSIKQGQLYVNASSWLDWYYIDFNAANRNAASAVVRYGIPTEASADDDSATPSSGIYTYWYDIFGIGLSNHDFRGFMPTAPQPAPDAWHIAVHRNNVRTNGGAAYETSYTSMQDLPESSEAFADATFTADEWNQLDVWAVQSRMLQGIIGNQGIEVNPVLSKWLVMDIPPMPPTFTLNNHVFIVRFADDTYAAIQLENYQSPTGTKCCLTINYKYPY
;
A
#
# COMPACT_ATOMS: atom_id res chain seq x y z
N MET A 1 2.48 25.09 -47.99
CA MET A 1 2.91 24.25 -46.83
C MET A 1 2.01 24.63 -45.66
N LEU A 2 0.93 23.89 -45.47
CA LEU A 2 -0.03 24.13 -44.38
C LEU A 2 0.47 23.36 -43.17
N ALA A 3 0.81 24.07 -42.11
CA ALA A 3 1.11 23.50 -40.80
C ALA A 3 -0.22 23.05 -40.18
N VAL A 4 -0.42 21.75 -40.04
CA VAL A 4 -1.50 21.18 -39.22
C VAL A 4 -1.07 21.33 -37.76
N SER A 5 -1.59 22.36 -37.10
CA SER A 5 -1.54 22.47 -35.66
C SER A 5 -2.42 21.36 -35.10
N ALA A 6 -1.79 20.33 -34.54
CA ALA A 6 -2.49 19.30 -33.82
C ALA A 6 -3.20 19.94 -32.60
N CYS A 7 -4.52 19.75 -32.53
CA CYS A 7 -5.33 20.15 -31.39
C CYS A 7 -4.88 19.39 -30.12
N HIS A 8 -3.89 19.93 -29.44
CA HIS A 8 -3.71 19.67 -28.02
C HIS A 8 -4.59 20.68 -27.29
N GLY A 9 -5.55 20.23 -26.53
CA GLY A 9 -6.23 21.08 -25.57
C GLY A 9 -7.75 21.19 -25.62
N VAL A 10 -8.46 20.47 -26.49
CA VAL A 10 -9.94 20.53 -26.51
C VAL A 10 -10.59 19.34 -25.78
N LEU A 11 -9.82 18.31 -25.43
CA LEU A 11 -10.33 17.13 -24.71
C LEU A 11 -9.74 16.95 -23.30
N GLU A 12 -8.76 17.76 -22.89
CA GLU A 12 -8.18 17.68 -21.55
C GLU A 12 -9.12 18.20 -20.45
N GLU A 13 -10.09 19.04 -20.79
CA GLU A 13 -11.09 19.55 -19.83
C GLU A 13 -12.45 18.80 -19.90
N LEU A 14 -12.60 17.79 -20.77
CA LEU A 14 -13.85 17.03 -20.93
C LEU A 14 -13.87 15.68 -20.20
N TYR A 15 -12.76 15.26 -19.65
CA TYR A 15 -12.68 14.19 -18.67
C TYR A 15 -12.42 14.82 -17.31
N ASP A 16 -13.45 15.35 -16.67
CA ASP A 16 -13.49 15.39 -15.23
C ASP A 16 -13.28 13.94 -14.78
N GLU A 17 -12.08 13.63 -14.28
CA GLU A 17 -11.92 12.40 -13.49
C GLU A 17 -13.04 12.44 -12.46
N PRO A 18 -13.92 11.42 -12.39
CA PRO A 18 -14.99 11.44 -11.42
C PRO A 18 -14.34 11.61 -10.06
N THR A 19 -14.54 12.78 -9.47
CA THR A 19 -14.06 13.03 -8.12
C THR A 19 -14.75 12.00 -7.26
N ASP A 20 -13.98 11.11 -6.64
CA ASP A 20 -14.48 10.17 -5.66
C ASP A 20 -15.05 10.99 -4.49
N ASN A 21 -16.29 11.43 -4.61
CA ASN A 21 -17.01 12.08 -3.52
C ASN A 21 -17.34 11.03 -2.45
N VAL A 22 -16.32 10.58 -1.75
CA VAL A 22 -16.47 9.66 -0.62
C VAL A 22 -16.75 10.48 0.62
N SER A 23 -17.94 10.29 1.19
CA SER A 23 -18.26 10.86 2.50
C SER A 23 -17.58 10.01 3.58
N ILE A 24 -16.57 10.56 4.24
CA ILE A 24 -15.91 9.93 5.39
C ILE A 24 -16.51 10.41 6.70
N LYS A 25 -16.60 9.51 7.68
CA LYS A 25 -17.06 9.79 9.05
C LYS A 25 -15.85 10.13 9.95
N GLN A 26 -16.12 10.64 11.11
CA GLN A 26 -15.08 10.77 12.14
C GLN A 26 -14.50 9.39 12.47
N GLY A 27 -13.18 9.30 12.57
CA GLY A 27 -12.48 8.01 12.76
C GLY A 27 -12.37 7.18 11.48
N GLN A 28 -12.58 7.79 10.31
CA GLN A 28 -12.35 7.19 9.00
C GLN A 28 -11.33 7.99 8.18
N LEU A 29 -10.62 7.27 7.34
CA LEU A 29 -9.77 7.82 6.27
C LEU A 29 -10.18 7.18 4.94
N TYR A 30 -10.10 7.95 3.87
CA TYR A 30 -10.15 7.45 2.51
C TYR A 30 -8.80 7.65 1.84
N VAL A 31 -8.25 6.57 1.30
CA VAL A 31 -6.95 6.58 0.62
C VAL A 31 -7.09 5.94 -0.75
N ASN A 32 -6.94 6.73 -1.80
CA ASN A 32 -6.86 6.17 -3.15
C ASN A 32 -5.44 5.62 -3.37
N ALA A 33 -5.23 4.37 -2.99
CA ALA A 33 -3.98 3.63 -3.15
C ALA A 33 -3.97 2.77 -4.43
N SER A 34 -4.71 3.18 -5.45
CA SER A 34 -4.80 2.43 -6.72
C SER A 34 -3.53 2.48 -7.57
N SER A 35 -2.65 3.45 -7.34
CA SER A 35 -1.36 3.55 -8.01
C SER A 35 -0.45 2.36 -7.71
N TRP A 36 0.21 1.84 -8.75
CA TRP A 36 1.24 0.83 -8.65
C TRP A 36 2.64 1.39 -8.33
N LEU A 37 2.76 2.72 -8.35
CA LEU A 37 4.06 3.40 -8.29
C LEU A 37 4.22 4.26 -7.04
N ASP A 38 3.24 4.25 -6.13
CA ASP A 38 3.23 5.16 -4.99
C ASP A 38 3.01 4.44 -3.67
N TRP A 39 3.71 4.92 -2.66
CA TRP A 39 3.40 4.68 -1.25
C TRP A 39 2.61 5.85 -0.67
N TYR A 40 1.59 5.54 0.12
CA TYR A 40 0.70 6.49 0.80
C TYR A 40 0.95 6.40 2.29
N TYR A 41 1.59 7.43 2.83
CA TYR A 41 1.97 7.52 4.25
C TYR A 41 0.87 8.20 5.04
N ILE A 42 0.46 7.59 6.13
CA ILE A 42 -0.65 8.02 6.98
C ILE A 42 -0.12 8.44 8.34
N ASP A 43 -0.41 9.69 8.73
CA ASP A 43 -0.18 10.19 10.08
C ASP A 43 -1.52 10.31 10.83
N PHE A 44 -1.75 9.45 11.82
CA PHE A 44 -2.98 9.47 12.61
C PHE A 44 -3.10 10.71 13.50
N ASN A 45 -2.00 11.33 13.91
CA ASN A 45 -2.04 12.62 14.60
C ASN A 45 -2.58 13.72 13.68
N ALA A 46 -2.17 13.74 12.43
CA ALA A 46 -2.72 14.65 11.43
C ALA A 46 -4.17 14.31 11.12
N ALA A 47 -4.51 13.01 11.01
CA ALA A 47 -5.87 12.53 10.75
C ALA A 47 -6.89 13.01 11.79
N ASN A 48 -6.50 12.97 13.07
CA ASN A 48 -7.34 13.47 14.16
C ASN A 48 -7.62 14.96 14.10
N ARG A 49 -6.72 15.74 13.48
CA ARG A 49 -6.90 17.17 13.27
C ARG A 49 -7.64 17.49 11.98
N ASN A 50 -7.25 16.85 10.90
CA ASN A 50 -7.84 17.03 9.57
C ASN A 50 -7.50 15.83 8.68
N ALA A 51 -8.51 15.02 8.36
CA ALA A 51 -8.33 13.83 7.53
C ALA A 51 -7.71 14.14 6.14
N ALA A 52 -7.97 15.30 5.55
CA ALA A 52 -7.41 15.69 4.26
C ALA A 52 -5.89 15.92 4.27
N SER A 53 -5.30 16.20 5.44
CA SER A 53 -3.86 16.40 5.61
C SER A 53 -3.13 15.16 6.16
N ALA A 54 -3.85 14.06 6.38
CA ALA A 54 -3.33 12.87 7.02
C ALA A 54 -2.49 11.98 6.11
N VAL A 55 -2.63 12.14 4.79
CA VAL A 55 -2.03 11.24 3.81
C VAL A 55 -1.06 12.00 2.92
N VAL A 56 0.18 11.52 2.87
CA VAL A 56 1.22 12.04 1.97
C VAL A 56 1.65 10.93 1.02
N ARG A 57 1.77 11.27 -0.27
CA ARG A 57 2.15 10.32 -1.32
C ARG A 57 3.60 10.54 -1.73
N TYR A 58 4.35 9.45 -1.83
CA TYR A 58 5.69 9.42 -2.43
C TYR A 58 5.79 8.31 -3.46
N GLY A 59 6.36 8.65 -4.62
CA GLY A 59 6.66 7.69 -5.68
C GLY A 59 7.73 6.68 -5.25
N ILE A 60 7.65 5.48 -5.78
CA ILE A 60 8.69 4.48 -5.67
C ILE A 60 9.87 4.91 -6.53
N PRO A 61 11.13 4.89 -6.04
CA PRO A 61 12.29 5.21 -6.84
C PRO A 61 12.41 4.28 -8.06
N THR A 62 12.51 4.85 -9.25
CA THR A 62 12.59 4.11 -10.52
C THR A 62 13.97 4.22 -11.19
N GLU A 63 14.84 5.07 -10.67
CA GLU A 63 16.22 5.21 -11.17
C GLU A 63 17.11 4.13 -10.57
N ALA A 64 17.83 3.39 -11.43
CA ALA A 64 18.72 2.32 -11.04
C ALA A 64 20.19 2.69 -11.24
N SER A 65 21.04 2.19 -10.34
CA SER A 65 22.50 2.35 -10.47
C SER A 65 23.13 1.40 -11.50
N ALA A 66 22.58 0.22 -11.68
CA ALA A 66 22.92 -0.80 -12.67
C ALA A 66 21.96 -1.99 -12.60
N ASP A 67 21.85 -2.74 -13.70
CA ASP A 67 21.33 -4.11 -13.67
C ASP A 67 22.42 -5.00 -13.03
N ASP A 68 22.23 -5.40 -11.79
CA ASP A 68 23.13 -6.32 -11.10
C ASP A 68 22.46 -7.66 -10.88
N ASP A 69 22.73 -8.61 -11.75
CA ASP A 69 22.20 -9.98 -11.66
C ASP A 69 22.73 -10.76 -10.43
N SER A 70 23.75 -10.22 -9.75
CA SER A 70 24.36 -10.83 -8.55
C SER A 70 23.81 -10.27 -7.24
N ALA A 71 22.96 -9.26 -7.30
CA ALA A 71 22.41 -8.61 -6.11
C ALA A 71 21.57 -9.60 -5.29
N THR A 72 21.92 -9.76 -4.03
CA THR A 72 21.15 -10.57 -3.09
C THR A 72 20.16 -9.70 -2.34
N PRO A 73 18.89 -10.15 -2.12
CA PRO A 73 17.83 -9.36 -1.53
C PRO A 73 18.05 -8.92 -0.08
N SER A 74 19.16 -9.27 0.53
CA SER A 74 19.38 -9.07 1.99
C SER A 74 19.88 -7.68 2.40
N SER A 75 20.18 -6.79 1.45
CA SER A 75 20.86 -5.52 1.79
C SER A 75 20.33 -4.27 1.08
N GLY A 76 19.15 -4.34 0.46
CA GLY A 76 18.61 -3.20 -0.25
C GLY A 76 17.24 -3.44 -0.85
N ILE A 77 16.75 -2.45 -1.55
CA ILE A 77 15.48 -2.51 -2.26
C ILE A 77 15.78 -3.01 -3.67
N TYR A 78 15.23 -4.17 -4.03
CA TYR A 78 15.42 -4.80 -5.34
C TYR A 78 14.10 -4.88 -6.08
N THR A 79 14.13 -4.75 -7.41
CA THR A 79 13.01 -5.03 -8.27
C THR A 79 13.23 -6.35 -8.98
N TYR A 80 12.26 -7.24 -8.86
CA TYR A 80 12.25 -8.52 -9.55
C TYR A 80 11.18 -8.50 -10.64
N TRP A 81 11.52 -9.02 -11.81
CA TRP A 81 10.59 -9.19 -12.91
C TRP A 81 10.17 -10.64 -13.00
N TYR A 82 8.89 -10.94 -13.03
CA TYR A 82 8.40 -12.28 -13.24
C TYR A 82 7.16 -12.33 -14.15
N ASP A 83 7.01 -13.46 -14.85
CA ASP A 83 5.88 -13.74 -15.71
C ASP A 83 4.69 -14.22 -14.87
N ILE A 84 3.62 -13.41 -14.84
CA ILE A 84 2.39 -13.73 -14.09
C ILE A 84 1.54 -14.82 -14.73
N PHE A 85 1.77 -15.16 -15.98
CA PHE A 85 1.09 -16.24 -16.69
C PHE A 85 1.91 -17.52 -16.76
N GLY A 86 3.16 -17.48 -16.34
CA GLY A 86 4.08 -18.59 -16.32
C GLY A 86 4.11 -19.34 -14.99
N ILE A 87 5.23 -20.02 -14.75
CA ILE A 87 5.46 -20.84 -13.55
C ILE A 87 5.99 -19.98 -12.38
N GLY A 88 5.62 -18.70 -12.33
CA GLY A 88 6.07 -17.80 -11.29
C GLY A 88 7.55 -17.44 -11.42
N LEU A 89 8.24 -17.32 -10.28
CA LEU A 89 9.64 -16.89 -10.22
C LEU A 89 10.64 -17.82 -10.93
N SER A 90 10.29 -19.06 -11.22
CA SER A 90 11.18 -20.00 -11.93
C SER A 90 11.33 -19.70 -13.41
N ASN A 91 10.56 -18.76 -13.95
CA ASN A 91 10.50 -18.46 -15.38
C ASN A 91 10.72 -16.95 -15.68
N HIS A 92 11.64 -16.33 -14.98
CA HIS A 92 11.88 -14.89 -15.11
C HIS A 92 13.36 -14.58 -15.36
N ASP A 93 13.59 -13.47 -16.05
CA ASP A 93 14.88 -12.81 -16.05
C ASP A 93 15.04 -12.07 -14.71
N PHE A 94 15.81 -12.62 -13.81
CA PHE A 94 16.25 -11.90 -12.63
C PHE A 94 17.22 -10.81 -13.07
N ARG A 95 16.71 -9.63 -13.18
CA ARG A 95 17.56 -8.46 -13.19
C ARG A 95 17.34 -7.74 -11.88
N GLY A 96 18.29 -7.85 -10.98
CA GLY A 96 18.33 -7.05 -9.78
C GLY A 96 18.39 -5.59 -10.18
N PHE A 97 17.30 -4.88 -9.94
CA PHE A 97 17.24 -3.45 -10.11
C PHE A 97 17.44 -2.84 -8.73
N MET A 98 18.56 -2.18 -8.52
CA MET A 98 18.84 -1.48 -7.27
C MET A 98 18.53 0.01 -7.46
N PRO A 99 17.50 0.56 -6.79
CA PRO A 99 17.26 1.99 -6.84
C PRO A 99 18.47 2.79 -6.36
N THR A 100 18.74 3.94 -6.98
CA THR A 100 19.82 4.84 -6.57
C THR A 100 19.51 5.60 -5.28
N ALA A 101 18.24 5.60 -4.85
CA ALA A 101 17.78 6.26 -3.64
C ALA A 101 16.87 5.34 -2.82
N PRO A 102 16.88 5.46 -1.49
CA PRO A 102 15.90 4.77 -0.65
C PRO A 102 14.48 5.28 -0.93
N GLN A 103 13.48 4.47 -0.57
CA GLN A 103 12.09 4.91 -0.63
C GLN A 103 11.91 6.17 0.25
N PRO A 104 11.50 7.31 -0.32
CA PRO A 104 11.26 8.51 0.45
C PRO A 104 10.08 8.31 1.41
N ALA A 105 10.17 8.93 2.58
CA ALA A 105 9.13 8.93 3.58
C ALA A 105 9.04 10.32 4.23
N PRO A 106 7.86 10.76 4.72
CA PRO A 106 7.74 11.99 5.48
C PRO A 106 8.38 11.84 6.87
N ASP A 107 8.65 12.96 7.54
CA ASP A 107 9.26 12.96 8.89
C ASP A 107 8.33 12.32 9.94
N ALA A 108 7.01 12.44 9.77
CA ALA A 108 6.02 11.88 10.68
C ALA A 108 4.99 11.02 9.93
N TRP A 109 4.90 9.77 10.32
CA TRP A 109 3.90 8.83 9.82
C TRP A 109 3.80 7.61 10.75
N HIS A 110 2.69 6.90 10.67
CA HIS A 110 2.40 5.73 11.50
C HIS A 110 2.38 4.45 10.68
N ILE A 111 1.63 4.46 9.59
CA ILE A 111 1.58 3.36 8.62
C ILE A 111 1.74 3.91 7.20
N ALA A 112 2.19 3.08 6.29
CA ALA A 112 2.17 3.40 4.88
C ALA A 112 1.52 2.26 4.09
N VAL A 113 0.79 2.62 3.03
CA VAL A 113 0.03 1.69 2.20
C VAL A 113 0.53 1.77 0.76
N HIS A 114 0.71 0.61 0.15
CA HIS A 114 0.92 0.45 -1.28
C HIS A 114 -0.06 -0.61 -1.77
N ARG A 115 -1.12 -0.17 -2.43
CA ARG A 115 -2.24 -1.02 -2.83
C ARG A 115 -2.86 -1.78 -1.65
N ASN A 116 -2.58 -3.06 -1.51
CA ASN A 116 -3.02 -3.93 -0.41
C ASN A 116 -1.97 -4.07 0.70
N ASN A 117 -0.70 -3.81 0.39
CA ASN A 117 0.40 -3.97 1.33
C ASN A 117 0.50 -2.82 2.31
N VAL A 118 0.84 -3.12 3.54
CA VAL A 118 0.99 -2.15 4.62
C VAL A 118 2.34 -2.35 5.31
N ARG A 119 2.99 -1.27 5.64
CA ARG A 119 4.14 -1.25 6.54
C ARG A 119 3.92 -0.27 7.66
N THR A 120 4.58 -0.50 8.78
CA THR A 120 4.58 0.38 9.94
C THR A 120 5.85 1.21 9.99
N ASN A 121 5.85 2.27 10.79
CA ASN A 121 7.06 3.04 11.07
C ASN A 121 7.79 2.44 12.29
N GLY A 122 8.42 1.28 12.08
CA GLY A 122 9.12 0.55 13.15
C GLY A 122 8.19 -0.04 14.22
N GLY A 123 6.92 -0.23 13.90
CA GLY A 123 5.93 -0.82 14.78
C GLY A 123 5.71 -2.31 14.56
N ALA A 124 4.64 -2.84 15.16
CA ALA A 124 4.22 -4.21 15.03
C ALA A 124 2.70 -4.33 15.09
N ALA A 125 2.13 -5.34 14.44
CA ALA A 125 0.68 -5.53 14.36
C ALA A 125 0.22 -6.87 14.93
N TYR A 126 -1.00 -6.88 15.42
CA TYR A 126 -1.73 -8.04 15.89
C TYR A 126 -3.12 -8.08 15.26
N GLU A 127 -3.52 -9.20 14.68
CA GLU A 127 -4.86 -9.43 14.16
C GLU A 127 -5.76 -9.96 15.29
N THR A 128 -6.84 -9.25 15.56
CA THR A 128 -7.84 -9.66 16.56
C THR A 128 -8.92 -10.55 15.94
N SER A 129 -9.76 -11.14 16.78
CA SER A 129 -10.99 -11.82 16.32
C SER A 129 -12.19 -10.88 16.20
N TYR A 130 -12.05 -9.60 16.55
CA TYR A 130 -13.13 -8.63 16.46
C TYR A 130 -13.35 -8.19 15.01
N THR A 131 -14.60 -8.11 14.61
CA THR A 131 -15.03 -7.68 13.27
C THR A 131 -15.72 -6.32 13.29
N SER A 132 -15.74 -5.67 14.44
CA SER A 132 -16.30 -4.33 14.64
C SER A 132 -15.45 -3.53 15.62
N MET A 133 -15.17 -2.28 15.26
CA MET A 133 -14.47 -1.34 16.15
C MET A 133 -15.24 -1.07 17.46
N GLN A 134 -16.57 -1.28 17.46
CA GLN A 134 -17.44 -1.04 18.62
C GLN A 134 -17.36 -2.15 19.67
N ASP A 135 -16.94 -3.35 19.23
CA ASP A 135 -16.84 -4.52 20.10
C ASP A 135 -15.47 -4.63 20.79
N LEU A 136 -14.55 -3.71 20.43
CA LEU A 136 -13.22 -3.69 21.04
C LEU A 136 -13.29 -3.36 22.53
N PRO A 137 -12.35 -3.89 23.34
CA PRO A 137 -12.10 -3.40 24.69
C PRO A 137 -11.89 -1.88 24.74
N GLU A 138 -12.01 -1.30 25.91
CA GLU A 138 -11.88 0.17 26.07
C GLU A 138 -10.48 0.67 25.76
N SER A 139 -9.44 -0.14 26.03
CA SER A 139 -8.04 0.23 25.81
C SER A 139 -7.18 -0.92 25.30
N SER A 140 -6.02 -0.55 24.76
CA SER A 140 -4.99 -1.47 24.27
C SER A 140 -4.41 -2.40 25.34
N GLU A 141 -4.58 -2.09 26.63
CA GLU A 141 -4.12 -2.94 27.73
C GLU A 141 -4.69 -4.37 27.66
N ALA A 142 -5.87 -4.53 27.08
CA ALA A 142 -6.48 -5.84 26.86
C ALA A 142 -5.66 -6.74 25.92
N PHE A 143 -4.71 -6.17 25.19
CA PHE A 143 -3.83 -6.87 24.25
C PHE A 143 -2.36 -6.95 24.74
N ALA A 144 -2.11 -6.66 26.02
CA ALA A 144 -0.75 -6.66 26.57
C ALA A 144 -0.02 -8.01 26.41
N ASP A 145 -0.75 -9.12 26.48
CA ASP A 145 -0.20 -10.47 26.29
C ASP A 145 -0.24 -10.97 24.84
N ALA A 146 -0.71 -10.14 23.89
CA ALA A 146 -0.78 -10.53 22.50
C ALA A 146 0.60 -10.53 21.84
N THR A 147 0.80 -11.44 20.89
CA THR A 147 2.04 -11.50 20.11
C THR A 147 1.92 -10.57 18.91
N PHE A 148 2.63 -9.47 18.94
CA PHE A 148 2.72 -8.52 17.84
C PHE A 148 3.84 -8.91 16.88
N THR A 149 3.55 -8.84 15.59
CA THR A 149 4.50 -9.14 14.52
C THR A 149 5.00 -7.83 13.92
N ALA A 150 6.32 -7.66 13.90
CA ALA A 150 6.99 -6.52 13.26
C ALA A 150 6.96 -6.63 11.72
N ASP A 151 7.39 -5.57 11.05
CA ASP A 151 7.59 -5.60 9.62
C ASP A 151 8.68 -6.60 9.24
N GLU A 152 8.50 -7.29 8.13
CA GLU A 152 9.41 -8.29 7.60
C GLU A 152 9.74 -7.97 6.15
N TRP A 153 10.94 -8.38 5.72
CA TRP A 153 11.34 -8.27 4.34
C TRP A 153 10.47 -9.16 3.44
N ASN A 154 9.83 -8.54 2.44
CA ASN A 154 9.07 -9.23 1.43
C ASN A 154 9.63 -8.91 0.04
N GLN A 155 9.86 -9.94 -0.78
CA GLN A 155 10.44 -9.80 -2.11
C GLN A 155 9.39 -9.72 -3.22
N LEU A 156 8.17 -10.20 -2.97
CA LEU A 156 7.29 -10.64 -4.04
C LEU A 156 6.03 -9.78 -4.20
N ASP A 157 5.61 -9.07 -3.17
CA ASP A 157 4.23 -8.61 -3.12
C ASP A 157 4.03 -7.11 -3.24
N VAL A 158 5.12 -6.33 -3.38
CA VAL A 158 4.99 -4.94 -3.02
C VAL A 158 4.85 -4.00 -4.20
N TRP A 159 5.38 -4.27 -5.35
CA TRP A 159 5.40 -3.26 -6.39
C TRP A 159 5.40 -3.83 -7.80
N ALA A 160 4.75 -3.12 -8.73
CA ALA A 160 4.73 -3.54 -10.12
C ALA A 160 4.99 -2.39 -11.08
N VAL A 161 5.91 -2.59 -12.02
CA VAL A 161 6.09 -1.70 -13.17
C VAL A 161 5.03 -2.02 -14.21
N GLN A 162 4.15 -1.07 -14.48
CA GLN A 162 3.06 -1.25 -15.44
C GLN A 162 3.50 -1.39 -16.89
N SER A 163 4.65 -0.86 -17.26
CA SER A 163 5.08 -0.78 -18.66
C SER A 163 5.14 -2.13 -19.40
N ARG A 164 5.33 -3.23 -18.67
CA ARG A 164 5.37 -4.59 -19.23
C ARG A 164 4.18 -5.46 -18.82
N MET A 165 3.23 -4.91 -18.09
CA MET A 165 2.06 -5.64 -17.58
C MET A 165 1.20 -6.23 -18.70
N LEU A 166 1.05 -5.54 -19.84
CA LEU A 166 0.37 -6.07 -21.01
C LEU A 166 1.07 -7.27 -21.65
N GLN A 167 2.35 -7.46 -21.36
CA GLN A 167 3.14 -8.64 -21.76
C GLN A 167 3.09 -9.74 -20.70
N GLY A 168 2.31 -9.57 -19.63
CA GLY A 168 2.25 -10.51 -18.52
C GLY A 168 3.43 -10.47 -17.58
N ILE A 169 4.24 -9.41 -17.62
CA ILE A 169 5.45 -9.28 -16.80
C ILE A 169 5.25 -8.21 -15.73
N ILE A 170 5.45 -8.58 -14.48
CA ILE A 170 5.39 -7.70 -13.32
C ILE A 170 6.78 -7.56 -12.70
N GLY A 171 7.16 -6.32 -12.40
CA GLY A 171 8.33 -6.02 -11.59
C GLY A 171 7.94 -5.81 -10.13
N ASN A 172 8.46 -6.61 -9.23
CA ASN A 172 8.23 -6.48 -7.79
C ASN A 172 9.45 -5.89 -7.09
N GLN A 173 9.19 -4.99 -6.17
CA GLN A 173 10.21 -4.42 -5.32
C GLN A 173 10.22 -5.12 -3.96
N GLY A 174 11.39 -5.60 -3.54
CA GLY A 174 11.58 -6.07 -2.17
C GLY A 174 11.57 -4.88 -1.20
N ILE A 175 10.77 -4.97 -0.15
CA ILE A 175 10.67 -3.97 0.90
C ILE A 175 10.14 -4.62 2.19
N GLU A 176 10.38 -3.99 3.33
CA GLU A 176 9.74 -4.40 4.57
C GLU A 176 8.27 -4.03 4.57
N VAL A 177 7.41 -5.01 4.88
CA VAL A 177 5.97 -4.87 5.06
C VAL A 177 5.53 -5.63 6.30
N ASN A 178 4.42 -5.23 6.89
CA ASN A 178 3.84 -5.97 8.00
C ASN A 178 3.03 -7.16 7.47
N PRO A 179 3.45 -8.41 7.74
CA PRO A 179 2.80 -9.60 7.19
C PRO A 179 1.43 -9.88 7.84
N VAL A 180 1.16 -9.32 9.02
CA VAL A 180 -0.13 -9.44 9.70
C VAL A 180 -1.09 -8.37 9.17
N LEU A 181 -0.69 -7.10 9.19
CA LEU A 181 -1.55 -5.99 8.79
C LEU A 181 -1.88 -6.03 7.29
N SER A 182 -0.97 -6.50 6.45
CA SER A 182 -1.22 -6.66 5.01
C SER A 182 -2.29 -7.72 4.68
N LYS A 183 -2.67 -8.56 5.65
CA LYS A 183 -3.81 -9.49 5.48
C LYS A 183 -5.17 -8.80 5.48
N TRP A 184 -5.25 -7.52 5.78
CA TRP A 184 -6.52 -6.79 5.71
C TRP A 184 -7.15 -6.81 4.31
N LEU A 185 -6.30 -6.91 3.27
CA LEU A 185 -6.72 -7.07 1.87
C LEU A 185 -5.73 -7.97 1.14
N VAL A 186 -6.15 -9.18 0.82
CA VAL A 186 -5.34 -10.10 0.02
C VAL A 186 -5.62 -9.84 -1.46
N MET A 187 -4.57 -9.68 -2.23
CA MET A 187 -4.62 -9.53 -3.69
C MET A 187 -3.87 -10.69 -4.33
N ASP A 188 -4.59 -11.53 -5.05
CA ASP A 188 -4.02 -12.70 -5.73
C ASP A 188 -3.77 -12.41 -7.21
N ILE A 189 -2.54 -12.66 -7.66
CA ILE A 189 -2.09 -12.65 -9.05
C ILE A 189 -1.24 -13.92 -9.26
N PRO A 190 -1.53 -14.77 -10.26
CA PRO A 190 -2.73 -14.79 -11.09
C PRO A 190 -3.98 -15.12 -10.30
N PRO A 191 -5.22 -14.87 -10.83
CA PRO A 191 -5.54 -14.57 -12.24
C PRO A 191 -5.36 -13.08 -12.59
N MET A 192 -5.56 -12.78 -13.87
CA MET A 192 -5.74 -11.42 -14.33
C MET A 192 -7.16 -11.23 -14.89
N PRO A 193 -7.91 -10.21 -14.46
CA PRO A 193 -7.55 -9.21 -13.43
C PRO A 193 -7.37 -9.85 -12.04
N PRO A 194 -6.61 -9.21 -11.13
CA PRO A 194 -6.40 -9.72 -9.77
C PRO A 194 -7.70 -9.93 -9.02
N THR A 195 -7.73 -10.96 -8.18
CA THR A 195 -8.80 -11.16 -7.20
C THR A 195 -8.45 -10.53 -5.86
N PHE A 196 -9.48 -10.09 -5.14
CA PHE A 196 -9.32 -9.41 -3.86
C PHE A 196 -10.19 -10.06 -2.80
N THR A 197 -9.61 -10.35 -1.65
CA THR A 197 -10.31 -10.87 -0.47
C THR A 197 -10.14 -9.89 0.68
N LEU A 198 -11.26 -9.30 1.11
CA LEU A 198 -11.29 -8.39 2.26
C LEU A 198 -11.33 -9.20 3.57
N ASN A 199 -10.41 -8.89 4.47
CA ASN A 199 -10.46 -9.33 5.86
C ASN A 199 -11.05 -8.19 6.71
N ASN A 200 -12.18 -8.43 7.31
CA ASN A 200 -12.91 -7.45 8.11
C ASN A 200 -12.51 -7.43 9.59
N HIS A 201 -11.47 -8.14 9.98
CA HIS A 201 -10.99 -8.10 11.35
C HIS A 201 -10.42 -6.72 11.72
N VAL A 202 -10.45 -6.41 13.00
CA VAL A 202 -9.74 -5.25 13.54
C VAL A 202 -8.32 -5.67 13.87
N PHE A 203 -7.37 -4.84 13.46
CA PHE A 203 -5.95 -5.00 13.76
C PHE A 203 -5.53 -3.99 14.82
N ILE A 204 -4.74 -4.43 15.78
CA ILE A 204 -4.07 -3.54 16.74
C ILE A 204 -2.65 -3.34 16.28
N VAL A 205 -2.25 -2.08 16.15
CA VAL A 205 -0.87 -1.70 15.79
C VAL A 205 -0.24 -1.02 16.97
N ARG A 206 0.91 -1.52 17.40
CA ARG A 206 1.78 -0.88 18.39
C ARG A 206 2.90 -0.17 17.65
N PHE A 207 3.08 1.11 17.89
CA PHE A 207 4.12 1.92 17.28
C PHE A 207 5.42 1.93 18.10
N ALA A 208 6.49 2.46 17.51
CA ALA A 208 7.81 2.51 18.12
C ALA A 208 7.88 3.38 19.40
N ASP A 209 6.93 4.28 19.60
CA ASP A 209 6.78 5.13 20.78
C ASP A 209 5.83 4.55 21.83
N ASP A 210 5.50 3.25 21.72
CA ASP A 210 4.55 2.51 22.56
C ASP A 210 3.12 3.06 22.55
N THR A 211 2.75 3.90 21.59
CA THR A 211 1.35 4.23 21.33
C THR A 211 0.67 3.14 20.48
N TYR A 212 -0.64 3.07 20.53
CA TYR A 212 -1.43 2.05 19.87
C TYR A 212 -2.50 2.66 18.97
N ALA A 213 -2.80 1.98 17.88
CA ALA A 213 -3.98 2.22 17.07
C ALA A 213 -4.79 0.94 16.88
N ALA A 214 -6.10 1.08 16.82
CA ALA A 214 -6.98 0.05 16.26
C ALA A 214 -7.34 0.45 14.83
N ILE A 215 -7.21 -0.48 13.88
CA ILE A 215 -7.39 -0.23 12.45
C ILE A 215 -8.25 -1.33 11.85
N GLN A 216 -9.18 -0.96 10.98
CA GLN A 216 -10.03 -1.90 10.23
C GLN A 216 -10.22 -1.41 8.81
N LEU A 217 -10.03 -2.27 7.82
CA LEU A 217 -10.40 -1.96 6.45
C LEU A 217 -11.90 -2.23 6.25
N GLU A 218 -12.68 -1.17 6.01
CA GLU A 218 -14.12 -1.27 5.77
C GLU A 218 -14.44 -1.54 4.32
N ASN A 219 -13.70 -0.90 3.40
CA ASN A 219 -13.92 -1.05 1.96
C ASN A 219 -12.61 -0.82 1.21
N TYR A 220 -12.48 -1.45 0.04
CA TYR A 220 -11.30 -1.36 -0.82
C TYR A 220 -11.62 -0.90 -2.25
N GLN A 221 -12.82 -0.39 -2.48
CA GLN A 221 -13.24 0.08 -3.80
C GLN A 221 -13.75 1.52 -3.72
N SER A 222 -13.47 2.27 -4.80
CA SER A 222 -14.12 3.56 -5.00
C SER A 222 -15.61 3.37 -5.37
N PRO A 223 -16.43 4.44 -5.31
CA PRO A 223 -17.78 4.42 -5.84
C PRO A 223 -17.87 4.02 -7.32
N THR A 224 -16.81 4.23 -8.08
CA THR A 224 -16.72 3.86 -9.49
C THR A 224 -16.16 2.44 -9.70
N GLY A 225 -15.83 1.71 -8.63
CA GLY A 225 -15.34 0.33 -8.68
C GLY A 225 -13.82 0.18 -8.80
N THR A 226 -13.06 1.28 -8.72
CA THR A 226 -11.59 1.23 -8.74
C THR A 226 -11.09 0.51 -7.48
N LYS A 227 -10.24 -0.50 -7.67
CA LYS A 227 -9.68 -1.30 -6.59
C LYS A 227 -8.55 -0.57 -5.87
N CYS A 228 -8.30 -0.97 -4.62
CA CYS A 228 -7.33 -0.34 -3.73
C CYS A 228 -7.64 1.13 -3.40
N CYS A 229 -8.90 1.53 -3.49
CA CYS A 229 -9.42 2.75 -2.89
C CYS A 229 -9.95 2.38 -1.50
N LEU A 230 -9.16 2.67 -0.48
CA LEU A 230 -9.32 2.12 0.86
C LEU A 230 -10.12 3.05 1.75
N THR A 231 -11.20 2.53 2.37
CA THR A 231 -11.88 3.19 3.48
C THR A 231 -11.42 2.52 4.77
N ILE A 232 -10.70 3.25 5.59
CA ILE A 232 -10.03 2.74 6.78
C ILE A 232 -10.68 3.34 8.02
N ASN A 233 -11.27 2.50 8.87
CA ASN A 233 -11.67 2.88 10.22
C ASN A 233 -10.44 2.87 11.11
N TYR A 234 -10.30 3.88 11.97
CA TYR A 234 -9.22 3.92 12.94
C TYR A 234 -9.64 4.55 14.26
N LYS A 235 -8.98 4.12 15.33
CA LYS A 235 -8.99 4.76 16.66
C LYS A 235 -7.55 4.97 17.07
N TYR A 236 -7.15 6.23 17.26
CA TYR A 236 -5.80 6.60 17.67
C TYR A 236 -5.83 7.87 18.54
N PRO A 237 -5.12 7.90 19.68
CA PRO A 237 -4.53 6.74 20.35
C PRO A 237 -5.60 5.77 20.84
N TYR A 238 -5.19 4.51 21.01
CA TYR A 238 -6.09 3.43 21.44
C TYR A 238 -5.60 2.79 22.73
#